data_72ff595f47d84fcbf651e91b63e63d8a
#
_entry.id   72ff595f47d84fcbf651e91b63e63d8a
#
_cell.length_a   1.000
_cell.length_b   1.000
_cell.length_c   1.000
_cell.angle_alpha   90.00
_cell.angle_beta   90.00
_cell.angle_gamma   90.00
#
_symmetry.space_group_name_H-M   'P 1'
#
loop_
_entity.id
_entity.type
_entity.pdbx_description
1 polymer ?
#
loop_
_entity_poly.entity_id
_entity_poly.type
_entity_poly.pdbx_seq_one_letter_code
_entity_poly.pdbx_strand_id
1 'polypeptide(L)'
;MASAAQRAAFSQALQRARKDAGLSQGALAHTLRVSRSAVSQWELGLTAPRPDTATKLEQSLQLEPGSLGRLLGQVQADAAKPGSISVSEAIEADPRLGRRERDLLIAMYRQLVRQRGAGATPG
;
A
#
# COMPACT_ATOMS: atom_id res chain seq x y z
N MET A 1 -5.62 -1.75 16.54
CA MET A 1 -5.62 -3.20 16.30
C MET A 1 -6.72 -3.57 15.33
N ALA A 2 -6.48 -4.56 14.48
CA ALA A 2 -7.49 -5.01 13.56
C ALA A 2 -8.61 -5.74 14.28
N SER A 3 -9.85 -5.48 13.90
CA SER A 3 -11.01 -6.20 14.41
C SER A 3 -11.08 -7.62 13.83
N ALA A 4 -11.92 -8.46 14.42
CA ALA A 4 -12.13 -9.81 13.87
C ALA A 4 -12.66 -9.77 12.44
N ALA A 5 -13.56 -8.84 12.14
CA ALA A 5 -14.08 -8.67 10.77
C ALA A 5 -12.98 -8.24 9.80
N GLN A 6 -12.11 -7.33 10.22
CA GLN A 6 -10.98 -6.88 9.40
C GLN A 6 -10.00 -8.03 9.16
N ARG A 7 -9.69 -8.82 10.19
CA ARG A 7 -8.80 -9.97 10.04
C ARG A 7 -9.41 -11.02 9.12
N ALA A 8 -10.71 -11.23 9.18
CA ALA A 8 -11.40 -12.18 8.29
C ALA A 8 -11.33 -11.74 6.82
N ALA A 9 -11.60 -10.46 6.56
CA ALA A 9 -11.49 -9.92 5.21
C ALA A 9 -10.06 -10.03 4.67
N PHE A 10 -9.08 -9.70 5.51
CA PHE A 10 -7.67 -9.82 5.17
C PHE A 10 -7.29 -11.27 4.88
N SER A 11 -7.74 -12.22 5.71
CA SER A 11 -7.39 -13.63 5.55
C SER A 11 -7.85 -14.18 4.21
N GLN A 12 -9.06 -13.83 3.80
CA GLN A 12 -9.60 -14.26 2.51
C GLN A 12 -8.83 -13.65 1.35
N ALA A 13 -8.53 -12.36 1.43
CA ALA A 13 -7.78 -11.66 0.39
C ALA A 13 -6.36 -12.21 0.27
N LEU A 14 -5.71 -12.50 1.40
CA LEU A 14 -4.36 -13.06 1.41
C LEU A 14 -4.33 -14.46 0.81
N GLN A 15 -5.25 -15.32 1.21
CA GLN A 15 -5.33 -16.67 0.63
C GLN A 15 -5.52 -16.62 -0.88
N ARG A 16 -6.41 -15.78 -1.35
CA ARG A 16 -6.69 -15.64 -2.78
C ARG A 16 -5.45 -15.14 -3.52
N ALA A 17 -4.82 -14.08 -3.02
CA ALA A 17 -3.64 -13.51 -3.67
C ALA A 17 -2.48 -14.51 -3.70
N ARG A 18 -2.29 -15.25 -2.59
CA ARG A 18 -1.24 -16.28 -2.52
C ARG A 18 -1.47 -17.39 -3.53
N LYS A 19 -2.69 -17.88 -3.62
CA LYS A 19 -3.05 -18.95 -4.56
C LYS A 19 -2.94 -18.47 -6.01
N ASP A 20 -3.38 -17.24 -6.27
CA ASP A 20 -3.26 -16.66 -7.60
C ASP A 20 -1.79 -16.49 -8.02
N ALA A 21 -0.92 -16.23 -7.06
CA ALA A 21 0.53 -16.15 -7.30
C ALA A 21 1.19 -17.51 -7.42
N GLY A 22 0.47 -18.60 -7.14
CA GLY A 22 1.02 -19.95 -7.19
C GLY A 22 1.97 -20.28 -6.06
N LEU A 23 1.88 -19.60 -4.93
CA LEU A 23 2.78 -19.80 -3.80
C LEU A 23 2.15 -20.65 -2.71
N SER A 24 2.97 -21.50 -2.08
CA SER A 24 2.59 -22.16 -0.85
C SER A 24 2.74 -21.22 0.34
N GLN A 25 2.13 -21.57 1.48
CA GLN A 25 2.32 -20.81 2.71
C GLN A 25 3.81 -20.75 3.09
N GLY A 26 4.52 -21.85 2.94
CA GLY A 26 5.95 -21.90 3.25
C GLY A 26 6.78 -21.04 2.32
N ALA A 27 6.46 -21.03 1.02
CA ALA A 27 7.16 -20.20 0.05
C ALA A 27 6.95 -18.71 0.35
N LEU A 28 5.72 -18.32 0.67
CA LEU A 28 5.42 -16.95 1.03
C LEU A 28 6.14 -16.54 2.32
N ALA A 29 6.11 -17.40 3.32
CA ALA A 29 6.82 -17.16 4.59
C ALA A 29 8.33 -16.97 4.37
N HIS A 30 8.92 -17.79 3.52
CA HIS A 30 10.33 -17.67 3.18
C HIS A 30 10.65 -16.32 2.53
N THR A 31 9.83 -15.93 1.57
CA THR A 31 10.00 -14.64 0.89
C THR A 31 9.93 -13.47 1.86
N LEU A 32 9.03 -13.55 2.83
CA LEU A 32 8.83 -12.49 3.82
C LEU A 32 9.77 -12.58 5.01
N ARG A 33 10.53 -13.66 5.12
CA ARG A 33 11.40 -13.96 6.27
C ARG A 33 10.62 -14.03 7.57
N VAL A 34 9.47 -14.68 7.52
CA VAL A 34 8.65 -14.95 8.69
C VAL A 34 8.42 -16.46 8.79
N SER A 35 7.84 -16.91 9.89
CA SER A 35 7.53 -18.31 10.06
C SER A 35 6.32 -18.71 9.23
N ARG A 36 6.25 -19.96 8.79
CA ARG A 36 5.06 -20.50 8.15
C ARG A 36 3.84 -20.40 9.06
N SER A 37 4.06 -20.59 10.37
CA SER A 37 3.01 -20.45 11.38
C SER A 37 2.39 -19.05 11.35
N ALA A 38 3.20 -18.01 11.16
CA ALA A 38 2.70 -16.64 11.06
C ALA A 38 1.76 -16.48 9.87
N VAL A 39 2.18 -16.97 8.70
CA VAL A 39 1.34 -16.92 7.49
C VAL A 39 0.04 -17.69 7.71
N SER A 40 0.13 -18.87 8.29
CA SER A 40 -1.05 -19.69 8.61
C SER A 40 -2.02 -18.96 9.51
N GLN A 41 -1.53 -18.31 10.56
CA GLN A 41 -2.38 -17.56 11.48
C GLN A 41 -3.06 -16.37 10.78
N TRP A 42 -2.36 -15.70 9.89
CA TRP A 42 -2.95 -14.61 9.12
C TRP A 42 -4.07 -15.13 8.22
N GLU A 43 -3.86 -16.26 7.58
CA GLU A 43 -4.87 -16.86 6.69
C GLU A 43 -6.06 -17.47 7.43
N LEU A 44 -5.90 -17.73 8.72
CA LEU A 44 -7.01 -18.18 9.58
C LEU A 44 -7.74 -17.01 10.25
N GLY A 45 -7.25 -15.80 10.08
CA GLY A 45 -7.85 -14.62 10.71
C GLY A 45 -7.58 -14.51 12.20
N LEU A 46 -6.61 -15.26 12.72
CA LEU A 46 -6.28 -15.26 14.14
C LEU A 46 -5.40 -14.08 14.53
N THR A 47 -4.49 -13.69 13.64
CA THR A 47 -3.62 -12.55 13.87
C THR A 47 -3.53 -11.72 12.59
N ALA A 48 -2.99 -10.52 12.71
CA ALA A 48 -2.76 -9.64 11.59
C ALA A 48 -1.28 -9.26 11.55
N PRO A 49 -0.70 -9.10 10.33
CA PRO A 49 0.66 -8.64 10.21
C PRO A 49 0.77 -7.16 10.59
N ARG A 50 1.99 -6.76 10.93
CA ARG A 50 2.28 -5.34 11.16
C ARG A 50 2.23 -4.58 9.83
N PRO A 51 2.08 -3.23 9.87
CA PRO A 51 1.98 -2.45 8.63
C PRO A 51 3.15 -2.63 7.67
N ASP A 52 4.37 -2.72 8.17
CA ASP A 52 5.54 -2.94 7.33
C ASP A 52 5.51 -4.32 6.68
N THR A 53 5.05 -5.33 7.40
CA THR A 53 4.90 -6.68 6.85
C THR A 53 3.76 -6.74 5.84
N ALA A 54 2.66 -6.04 6.09
CA ALA A 54 1.57 -5.95 5.12
C ALA A 54 2.05 -5.31 3.81
N THR A 55 2.89 -4.28 3.90
CA THR A 55 3.50 -3.67 2.71
C THR A 55 4.37 -4.68 1.94
N LYS A 56 5.17 -5.47 2.65
CA LYS A 56 5.98 -6.51 2.01
C LYS A 56 5.12 -7.58 1.35
N LEU A 57 4.00 -7.94 1.98
CA LEU A 57 3.04 -8.87 1.39
C LEU A 57 2.49 -8.33 0.06
N GLU A 58 2.09 -7.08 0.06
CA GLU A 58 1.57 -6.44 -1.14
C GLU A 58 2.61 -6.44 -2.25
N GLN A 59 3.84 -6.12 -1.94
CA GLN A 59 4.94 -6.12 -2.91
C GLN A 59 5.23 -7.52 -3.43
N SER A 60 5.31 -8.50 -2.55
CA SER A 60 5.64 -9.89 -2.90
C SER A 60 4.55 -10.53 -3.76
N LEU A 61 3.30 -10.16 -3.53
CA LEU A 61 2.15 -10.69 -4.26
C LEU A 61 1.74 -9.79 -5.42
N GLN A 62 2.49 -8.72 -5.69
CA GLN A 62 2.25 -7.77 -6.77
C GLN A 62 0.86 -7.12 -6.67
N LEU A 63 0.45 -6.82 -5.45
CA LEU A 63 -0.81 -6.16 -5.20
C LEU A 63 -0.60 -4.64 -5.15
N GLU A 64 -1.69 -3.90 -5.30
CA GLU A 64 -1.64 -2.46 -5.15
C GLU A 64 -1.18 -2.08 -3.74
N PRO A 65 -0.29 -1.08 -3.60
CA PRO A 65 0.11 -0.61 -2.28
C PRO A 65 -1.10 -0.20 -1.45
N GLY A 66 -1.18 -0.74 -0.25
CA GLY A 66 -2.26 -0.45 0.68
C GLY A 66 -3.49 -1.33 0.54
N SER A 67 -3.57 -2.19 -0.47
CA SER A 67 -4.75 -3.03 -0.68
C SER A 67 -5.02 -3.98 0.48
N LEU A 68 -3.98 -4.60 1.02
CA LEU A 68 -4.11 -5.48 2.20
C LEU A 68 -4.17 -4.67 3.49
N GLY A 69 -3.36 -3.63 3.60
CA GLY A 69 -3.34 -2.80 4.81
C GLY A 69 -4.68 -2.13 5.08
N ARG A 70 -5.37 -1.70 4.04
CA ARG A 70 -6.70 -1.09 4.19
C ARG A 70 -7.71 -2.05 4.77
N LEU A 71 -7.64 -3.33 4.42
CA LEU A 71 -8.52 -4.35 4.96
C LEU A 71 -8.32 -4.52 6.46
N LEU A 72 -7.13 -4.28 6.94
CA LEU A 72 -6.78 -4.36 8.36
C LEU A 72 -7.01 -3.03 9.09
N GLY A 73 -7.54 -2.02 8.42
CA GLY A 73 -7.68 -0.70 9.00
C GLY A 73 -6.36 0.02 9.19
N GLN A 74 -5.28 -0.49 8.58
CA GLN A 74 -3.97 0.15 8.63
C GLN A 74 -3.93 1.33 7.69
N VAL A 75 -3.19 2.32 8.09
CA VAL A 75 -3.09 3.56 7.37
C VAL A 75 -1.74 3.58 6.66
N GLN A 76 -1.75 3.79 5.36
CA GLN A 76 -0.52 3.93 4.61
C GLN A 76 0.19 5.21 5.02
N ALA A 77 1.50 5.11 5.23
CA ALA A 77 2.29 6.20 5.80
C ALA A 77 2.17 7.50 5.02
N ASP A 78 2.08 7.42 3.71
CA ASP A 78 2.00 8.59 2.84
C ASP A 78 0.57 8.98 2.48
N ALA A 79 -0.36 8.05 2.48
CA ALA A 79 -1.74 8.33 2.08
C ALA A 79 -2.60 8.77 3.25
N ALA A 80 -2.18 8.48 4.47
CA ALA A 80 -3.09 8.54 5.57
C ALA A 80 -2.47 9.13 6.83
N LYS A 81 -1.37 9.82 6.72
CA LYS A 81 -0.91 10.66 7.81
C LYS A 81 -1.96 11.74 8.02
N PRO A 82 -2.50 11.89 9.24
CA PRO A 82 -3.36 13.03 9.53
C PRO A 82 -2.60 14.32 9.20
N GLY A 83 -3.23 15.19 8.42
CA GLY A 83 -2.59 16.41 7.98
C GLY A 83 -1.68 16.27 6.77
N SER A 84 -1.54 15.06 6.24
CA SER A 84 -0.82 14.86 4.98
C SER A 84 -1.64 15.40 3.83
N ILE A 85 -1.06 16.29 3.06
CA ILE A 85 -1.69 16.85 1.87
C ILE A 85 -0.91 16.45 0.64
N SER A 86 -1.58 16.37 -0.49
CA SER A 86 -0.91 16.09 -1.74
C SER A 86 0.04 17.23 -2.11
N VAL A 87 1.02 16.96 -2.99
CA VAL A 87 1.94 18.00 -3.45
C VAL A 87 1.17 19.13 -4.12
N SER A 88 0.14 18.82 -4.90
CA SER A 88 -0.69 19.84 -5.53
C SER A 88 -1.40 20.71 -4.50
N GLU A 89 -1.96 20.11 -3.46
CA GLU A 89 -2.63 20.86 -2.39
C GLU A 89 -1.63 21.73 -1.62
N ALA A 90 -0.43 21.21 -1.36
CA ALA A 90 0.62 21.96 -0.68
C ALA A 90 1.02 23.19 -1.50
N ILE A 91 1.14 23.06 -2.81
CA ILE A 91 1.47 24.17 -3.70
C ILE A 91 0.34 25.21 -3.70
N GLU A 92 -0.90 24.76 -3.76
CA GLU A 92 -2.06 25.65 -3.75
C GLU A 92 -2.18 26.42 -2.44
N ALA A 93 -1.83 25.80 -1.34
CA ALA A 93 -1.95 26.38 0.00
C ALA A 93 -0.76 27.24 0.41
N ASP A 94 0.33 27.22 -0.34
CA ASP A 94 1.54 27.96 0.05
C ASP A 94 1.35 29.46 -0.19
N PRO A 95 1.32 30.28 0.88
CA PRO A 95 1.09 31.73 0.74
C PRO A 95 2.25 32.47 0.10
N ARG A 96 3.41 31.85 -0.03
CA ARG A 96 4.60 32.45 -0.64
C ARG A 96 4.54 32.40 -2.17
N LEU A 97 3.65 31.58 -2.71
CA LEU A 97 3.53 31.40 -4.15
C LEU A 97 2.40 32.28 -4.67
N GLY A 98 2.67 33.03 -5.73
CA GLY A 98 1.66 33.73 -6.49
C GLY A 98 0.84 32.76 -7.32
N ARG A 99 -0.24 33.27 -7.90
CA ARG A 99 -1.13 32.44 -8.72
C ARG A 99 -0.39 31.80 -9.89
N ARG A 100 0.48 32.56 -10.56
CA ARG A 100 1.25 32.06 -11.69
C ARG A 100 2.22 30.97 -11.29
N GLU A 101 2.93 31.18 -10.19
CA GLU A 101 3.87 30.20 -9.69
C GLU A 101 3.17 28.92 -9.30
N ARG A 102 2.02 29.02 -8.65
CA ARG A 102 1.22 27.84 -8.28
C ARG A 102 0.78 27.05 -9.49
N ASP A 103 0.22 27.75 -10.48
CA ASP A 103 -0.26 27.07 -11.69
C ASP A 103 0.88 26.40 -12.43
N LEU A 104 2.02 27.06 -12.53
CA LEU A 104 3.20 26.51 -13.20
C LEU A 104 3.73 25.28 -12.46
N LEU A 105 3.86 25.35 -11.15
CA LEU A 105 4.38 24.24 -10.36
C LEU A 105 3.44 23.03 -10.39
N ILE A 106 2.13 23.26 -10.33
CA ILE A 106 1.15 22.19 -10.42
C ILE A 106 1.21 21.53 -11.80
N ALA A 107 1.32 22.32 -12.85
CA ALA A 107 1.43 21.79 -14.20
C ALA A 107 2.69 20.97 -14.38
N MET A 108 3.83 21.45 -13.87
CA MET A 108 5.10 20.71 -13.92
C MET A 108 5.04 19.43 -13.13
N TYR A 109 4.44 19.47 -11.93
CA TYR A 109 4.30 18.29 -11.10
C TYR A 109 3.44 17.22 -11.79
N ARG A 110 2.31 17.62 -12.35
CA ARG A 110 1.42 16.70 -13.06
C ARG A 110 2.12 16.06 -14.24
N GLN A 111 2.91 16.83 -14.98
CA GLN A 111 3.67 16.31 -16.12
C GLN A 111 4.71 15.29 -15.67
N LEU A 112 5.45 15.57 -14.60
CA LEU A 112 6.44 14.65 -14.06
C LEU A 112 5.83 13.34 -13.60
N VAL A 113 4.68 13.41 -12.92
CA VAL A 113 3.97 12.22 -12.46
C VAL A 113 3.49 11.41 -13.66
N ARG A 114 2.99 12.06 -14.69
CA ARG A 114 2.55 11.38 -15.92
C ARG A 114 3.71 10.70 -16.61
N GLN A 115 4.86 11.36 -16.71
CA GLN A 115 6.05 10.77 -17.31
C GLN A 115 6.56 9.59 -16.51
N ARG A 116 6.55 9.68 -15.18
CA ARG A 116 6.94 8.57 -14.32
C ARG A 116 5.98 7.39 -14.47
N GLY A 117 4.68 7.67 -14.56
CA GLY A 117 3.68 6.64 -14.81
C GLY A 117 3.92 5.94 -16.13
N ALA A 118 4.20 6.68 -17.18
CA ALA A 118 4.53 6.12 -18.49
C ALA A 118 5.85 5.37 -18.49
N GLY A 119 6.84 5.88 -17.76
CA GLY A 119 8.13 5.22 -17.61
C GLY A 119 8.10 4.01 -16.68
N ALA A 120 7.22 4.03 -15.70
CA ALA A 120 7.05 2.92 -14.77
C ALA A 120 6.35 1.72 -15.40
N THR A 121 5.67 1.94 -16.49
CA THR A 121 5.15 0.88 -17.32
C THR A 121 6.04 0.84 -18.56
N PRO A 122 7.27 0.42 -18.44
CA PRO A 122 8.05 0.19 -19.63
C PRO A 122 7.30 -0.87 -20.40
N GLY A 123 6.70 -0.37 -21.30
CA GLY A 123 5.93 -1.32 -22.15
C GLY A 123 6.76 -2.40 -22.13
#